data_a59c083d4d03ab84187273c9939b7000
#
_entry.id   a59c083d4d03ab84187273c9939b7000
#
_cell.length_a   1.000
_cell.length_b   1.000
_cell.length_c   1.000
_cell.angle_alpha   90.00
_cell.angle_beta   90.00
_cell.angle_gamma   90.00
#
_symmetry.space_group_name_H-M   'P 1'
#
loop_
_entity.id
_entity.type
_entity.pdbx_description
1 polymer ?
#
loop_
_entity_poly.entity_id
_entity_poly.type
_entity_poly.pdbx_seq_one_letter_code
_entity_poly.pdbx_strand_id
1 'polypeptide(L)'
;SDVYKRQVQVQALLKKAASLDIEMICPLHGPIWRKDLGLLLEKYQKWSTYEPEDKTVMIAYATMYGNTENAANVLAGMLADKGVKNIAMYDVSETDVSELVAESFRCSHLVLAAPTYNSGIQPKMAAYLSDIKALNLQNRTVAVIDNGTWAATAGKQMIGMLEGMKNMTILENTIS
;
A
#
# COMPACT_ATOMS: atom_id res chain seq x y z
N SER A 1 0.60 -12.49 0.01
CA SER A 1 0.83 -13.69 0.51
C SER A 1 0.23 -13.99 1.89
N ASP A 2 0.46 -15.17 2.46
CA ASP A 2 -0.24 -15.65 3.68
C ASP A 2 0.00 -14.80 4.93
N VAL A 3 1.12 -14.08 5.01
CA VAL A 3 1.42 -13.19 6.15
C VAL A 3 0.35 -12.11 6.31
N TYR A 4 -0.08 -11.50 5.21
CA TYR A 4 -1.08 -10.41 5.23
C TYR A 4 -2.50 -10.88 5.59
N LYS A 5 -2.73 -12.18 5.63
CA LYS A 5 -4.02 -12.79 5.99
C LYS A 5 -4.04 -13.41 7.38
N ARG A 6 -2.86 -13.65 7.99
CA ARG A 6 -2.70 -14.45 9.21
C ARG A 6 -1.76 -13.81 10.22
N GLN A 7 -1.81 -12.48 10.39
CA GLN A 7 -0.86 -11.73 11.22
C GLN A 7 -0.78 -12.25 12.66
N VAL A 8 -1.92 -12.56 13.28
CA VAL A 8 -1.95 -13.07 14.66
C VAL A 8 -1.21 -14.42 14.79
N GLN A 9 -1.44 -15.32 13.83
CA GLN A 9 -0.79 -16.63 13.79
C GLN A 9 0.72 -16.50 13.52
N VAL A 10 1.10 -15.57 12.64
CA VAL A 10 2.50 -15.27 12.34
C VAL A 10 3.20 -14.73 13.58
N GLN A 11 2.60 -13.79 14.32
CA GLN A 11 3.17 -13.27 15.58
C GLN A 11 3.35 -14.37 16.63
N ALA A 12 2.37 -15.27 16.76
CA ALA A 12 2.48 -16.42 17.67
C ALA A 12 3.61 -17.38 17.26
N LEU A 13 3.78 -17.60 15.96
CA LEU A 13 4.87 -18.40 15.41
C LEU A 13 6.24 -17.74 15.68
N LEU A 14 6.38 -16.44 15.42
CA LEU A 14 7.62 -15.70 15.65
C LEU A 14 8.03 -15.72 17.12
N LYS A 15 7.07 -15.62 18.05
CA LYS A 15 7.34 -15.75 19.49
C LYS A 15 7.90 -17.13 19.85
N LYS A 16 7.36 -18.21 19.27
CA LYS A 16 7.88 -19.56 19.47
C LYS A 16 9.26 -19.74 18.83
N ALA A 17 9.44 -19.19 17.63
CA ALA A 17 10.71 -19.28 16.88
C ALA A 17 11.85 -18.52 17.59
N ALA A 18 11.56 -17.47 18.33
CA ALA A 18 12.57 -16.67 19.04
C ALA A 18 13.40 -17.44 20.08
N SER A 19 12.88 -18.59 20.57
CA SER A 19 13.61 -19.47 21.50
C SER A 19 14.39 -20.59 20.81
N LEU A 20 14.35 -20.66 19.49
CA LEU A 20 15.00 -21.72 18.71
C LEU A 20 16.25 -21.19 18.01
N ASP A 21 17.29 -22.01 17.94
CA ASP A 21 18.45 -21.76 17.07
C ASP A 21 18.09 -22.22 15.65
N ILE A 22 17.70 -21.25 14.80
CA ILE A 22 17.20 -21.54 13.46
C ILE A 22 18.35 -21.42 12.47
N GLU A 23 18.77 -22.51 11.89
CA GLU A 23 19.83 -22.57 10.86
C GLU A 23 19.29 -22.42 9.43
N MET A 24 18.02 -22.75 9.22
CA MET A 24 17.41 -22.74 7.89
C MET A 24 15.90 -22.50 7.97
N ILE A 25 15.36 -21.75 7.01
CA ILE A 25 13.92 -21.58 6.83
C ILE A 25 13.51 -22.13 5.47
N CYS A 26 12.62 -23.13 5.48
CA CYS A 26 12.08 -23.78 4.28
C CYS A 26 10.58 -23.40 4.15
N PRO A 27 10.25 -22.32 3.44
CA PRO A 27 8.85 -21.96 3.24
C PRO A 27 8.17 -22.97 2.29
N LEU A 28 6.86 -23.15 2.43
CA LEU A 28 6.06 -23.95 1.49
C LEU A 28 6.04 -23.34 0.09
N HIS A 29 6.15 -22.04 0.00
CA HIS A 29 6.21 -21.27 -1.25
C HIS A 29 7.37 -20.28 -1.17
N GLY A 30 8.29 -20.33 -2.15
CA GLY A 30 9.44 -19.45 -2.25
C GLY A 30 10.77 -20.15 -2.01
N PRO A 31 11.89 -19.41 -2.02
CA PRO A 31 13.23 -19.97 -1.87
C PRO A 31 13.53 -20.45 -0.45
N ILE A 32 14.41 -21.42 -0.33
CA ILE A 32 14.97 -21.85 0.95
C ILE A 32 16.00 -20.81 1.42
N TRP A 33 15.87 -20.35 2.64
CA TRP A 33 16.76 -19.38 3.26
C TRP A 33 17.77 -20.09 4.16
N ARG A 34 19.05 -19.91 3.88
CA ARG A 34 20.19 -20.49 4.63
C ARG A 34 21.13 -19.42 5.17
N LYS A 35 20.93 -18.16 4.76
CA LYS A 35 21.68 -16.99 5.20
C LYS A 35 20.70 -15.86 5.40
N ASP A 36 21.11 -14.83 6.13
CA ASP A 36 20.33 -13.61 6.37
C ASP A 36 18.93 -13.87 6.93
N LEU A 37 18.80 -14.92 7.75
CA LEU A 37 17.51 -15.31 8.35
C LEU A 37 16.92 -14.21 9.20
N GLY A 38 17.77 -13.39 9.85
CA GLY A 38 17.35 -12.22 10.62
C GLY A 38 16.58 -11.19 9.78
N LEU A 39 17.01 -10.94 8.54
CA LEU A 39 16.32 -10.04 7.61
C LEU A 39 14.92 -10.54 7.28
N LEU A 40 14.78 -11.84 7.02
CA LEU A 40 13.47 -12.44 6.73
C LEU A 40 12.54 -12.36 7.95
N LEU A 41 13.04 -12.70 9.12
CA LEU A 41 12.27 -12.64 10.37
C LEU A 41 11.84 -11.21 10.72
N GLU A 42 12.72 -10.22 10.51
CA GLU A 42 12.39 -8.80 10.68
C GLU A 42 11.25 -8.37 9.76
N LYS A 43 11.30 -8.76 8.47
CA LYS A 43 10.22 -8.46 7.51
C LYS A 43 8.90 -9.11 7.93
N TYR A 44 8.93 -10.38 8.33
CA TYR A 44 7.75 -11.07 8.86
C TYR A 44 7.17 -10.36 10.10
N GLN A 45 8.04 -9.88 10.99
CA GLN A 45 7.62 -9.10 12.16
C GLN A 45 6.90 -7.83 11.72
N LYS A 46 7.49 -7.02 10.83
CA LYS A 46 6.90 -5.78 10.33
C LYS A 46 5.56 -6.03 9.64
N TRP A 47 5.50 -7.00 8.74
CA TRP A 47 4.24 -7.32 8.03
C TRP A 47 3.14 -7.79 8.96
N SER A 48 3.47 -8.56 10.01
CA SER A 48 2.49 -9.07 10.98
C SER A 48 2.03 -8.03 11.99
N THR A 49 2.80 -6.96 12.20
CA THR A 49 2.45 -5.82 13.07
C THR A 49 1.94 -4.60 12.28
N TYR A 50 1.83 -4.70 10.96
CA TYR A 50 1.48 -3.59 10.07
C TYR A 50 2.45 -2.42 10.10
N GLU A 51 3.69 -2.66 10.53
CA GLU A 51 4.74 -1.66 10.50
C GLU A 51 5.29 -1.53 9.06
N PRO A 52 5.42 -0.31 8.52
CA PRO A 52 6.07 -0.11 7.22
C PRO A 52 7.53 -0.55 7.25
N GLU A 53 8.01 -1.08 6.12
CA GLU A 53 9.42 -1.46 6.01
C GLU A 53 10.33 -0.23 5.92
N ASP A 54 9.87 0.80 5.21
CA ASP A 54 10.63 2.02 4.94
C ASP A 54 9.72 3.27 4.79
N LYS A 55 10.36 4.42 4.64
CA LYS A 55 9.71 5.72 4.44
C LYS A 55 9.47 6.05 2.97
N THR A 56 9.14 5.07 2.15
CA THR A 56 8.77 5.28 0.76
C THR A 56 7.38 5.90 0.64
N VAL A 57 7.23 6.79 -0.32
CA VAL A 57 5.94 7.29 -0.80
C VAL A 57 5.54 6.45 -2.01
N MET A 58 4.47 5.68 -1.89
CA MET A 58 3.85 4.96 -3.00
C MET A 58 2.76 5.83 -3.62
N ILE A 59 2.83 6.07 -4.91
CA ILE A 59 1.79 6.76 -5.68
C ILE A 59 1.08 5.70 -6.54
N ALA A 60 -0.09 5.27 -6.11
CA ALA A 60 -0.96 4.39 -6.87
C ALA A 60 -2.00 5.22 -7.63
N TYR A 61 -1.98 5.17 -8.94
CA TYR A 61 -2.89 5.97 -9.75
C TYR A 61 -3.66 5.12 -10.76
N ALA A 62 -4.89 5.54 -11.03
CA ALA A 62 -5.67 5.10 -12.16
C ALA A 62 -5.85 6.28 -13.13
N THR A 63 -5.80 6.04 -14.41
CA THR A 63 -6.05 7.07 -15.42
C THR A 63 -6.95 6.53 -16.52
N MET A 64 -7.69 7.43 -17.20
CA MET A 64 -8.49 7.08 -18.38
C MET A 64 -7.97 7.81 -19.62
N TYR A 65 -7.54 9.05 -19.46
CA TYR A 65 -7.10 9.93 -20.54
C TYR A 65 -5.75 10.61 -20.25
N GLY A 66 -4.96 10.06 -19.32
CA GLY A 66 -3.62 10.55 -18.94
C GLY A 66 -3.60 11.71 -17.93
N ASN A 67 -4.74 12.35 -17.63
CA ASN A 67 -4.74 13.53 -16.73
C ASN A 67 -4.34 13.20 -15.30
N THR A 68 -4.86 12.09 -14.73
CA THR A 68 -4.52 11.65 -13.38
C THR A 68 -3.08 11.16 -13.31
N GLU A 69 -2.60 10.48 -14.34
CA GLU A 69 -1.19 10.10 -14.49
C GLU A 69 -0.28 11.33 -14.51
N ASN A 70 -0.63 12.36 -15.30
CA ASN A 70 0.13 13.59 -15.32
C ASN A 70 0.18 14.27 -13.95
N ALA A 71 -0.93 14.32 -13.22
CA ALA A 71 -0.97 14.85 -11.86
C ALA A 71 -0.08 14.04 -10.91
N ALA A 72 -0.08 12.71 -11.01
CA ALA A 72 0.80 11.83 -10.25
C ALA A 72 2.28 12.07 -10.55
N ASN A 73 2.65 12.26 -11.82
CA ASN A 73 4.00 12.57 -12.26
C ASN A 73 4.47 13.94 -11.72
N VAL A 74 3.62 14.97 -11.81
CA VAL A 74 3.92 16.30 -11.27
C VAL A 74 4.14 16.22 -9.76
N LEU A 75 3.27 15.51 -9.03
CA LEU A 75 3.44 15.32 -7.59
C LEU A 75 4.75 14.60 -7.26
N ALA A 76 5.10 13.55 -8.00
CA ALA A 76 6.37 12.83 -7.80
C ALA A 76 7.58 13.77 -7.97
N GLY A 77 7.57 14.63 -9.00
CA GLY A 77 8.58 15.64 -9.21
C GLY A 77 8.66 16.63 -8.05
N MET A 78 7.52 17.17 -7.61
CA MET A 78 7.46 18.09 -6.46
C MET A 78 7.97 17.47 -5.16
N LEU A 79 7.68 16.19 -4.92
CA LEU A 79 8.18 15.45 -3.76
C LEU A 79 9.69 15.27 -3.84
N ALA A 80 10.22 14.93 -5.01
CA ALA A 80 11.66 14.79 -5.24
C ALA A 80 12.40 16.13 -5.02
N ASP A 81 11.86 17.24 -5.52
CA ASP A 81 12.40 18.58 -5.32
C ASP A 81 12.42 18.99 -3.83
N LYS A 82 11.48 18.48 -3.04
CA LYS A 82 11.45 18.65 -1.58
C LYS A 82 12.36 17.67 -0.82
N GLY A 83 13.11 16.84 -1.52
CA GLY A 83 14.09 15.92 -0.93
C GLY A 83 13.53 14.56 -0.53
N VAL A 84 12.33 14.18 -0.97
CA VAL A 84 11.83 12.81 -0.78
C VAL A 84 12.62 11.88 -1.71
N LYS A 85 13.40 10.97 -1.13
CA LYS A 85 14.33 10.12 -1.87
C LYS A 85 13.69 8.85 -2.45
N ASN A 86 12.69 8.32 -1.77
CA ASN A 86 12.08 7.05 -2.13
C ASN A 86 10.63 7.28 -2.56
N ILE A 87 10.40 7.28 -3.87
CA ILE A 87 9.09 7.44 -4.49
C ILE A 87 8.89 6.27 -5.45
N ALA A 88 7.80 5.55 -5.32
CA ALA A 88 7.41 4.46 -6.20
C ALA A 88 6.04 4.77 -6.83
N MET A 89 5.92 4.62 -8.14
CA MET A 89 4.69 4.92 -8.88
C MET A 89 4.14 3.67 -9.54
N TYR A 90 2.83 3.48 -9.44
CA TYR A 90 2.14 2.31 -10.00
C TYR A 90 0.84 2.71 -10.68
N ASP A 91 0.69 2.33 -11.95
CA ASP A 91 -0.62 2.31 -12.60
C ASP A 91 -1.38 1.07 -12.10
N VAL A 92 -2.48 1.29 -11.40
CA VAL A 92 -3.30 0.19 -10.86
C VAL A 92 -4.03 -0.60 -11.94
N SER A 93 -4.06 -0.09 -13.17
CA SER A 93 -4.66 -0.79 -14.30
C SER A 93 -3.72 -1.79 -14.96
N GLU A 94 -2.41 -1.55 -14.84
CA GLU A 94 -1.34 -2.35 -15.47
C GLU A 94 -0.60 -3.23 -14.46
N THR A 95 -0.59 -2.84 -13.18
CA THR A 95 0.13 -3.54 -12.12
C THR A 95 -0.74 -4.62 -11.49
N ASP A 96 -0.17 -5.81 -11.26
CA ASP A 96 -0.87 -6.89 -10.55
C ASP A 96 -1.25 -6.46 -9.13
N VAL A 97 -2.47 -6.78 -8.72
CA VAL A 97 -2.99 -6.37 -7.42
C VAL A 97 -2.17 -6.92 -6.25
N SER A 98 -1.56 -8.10 -6.40
CA SER A 98 -0.69 -8.67 -5.37
C SER A 98 0.59 -7.88 -5.16
N GLU A 99 1.13 -7.26 -6.22
CA GLU A 99 2.25 -6.34 -6.15
C GLU A 99 1.84 -5.04 -5.46
N LEU A 100 0.72 -4.43 -5.87
CA LEU A 100 0.18 -3.23 -5.22
C LEU A 100 -0.03 -3.43 -3.72
N VAL A 101 -0.57 -4.59 -3.33
CA VAL A 101 -0.75 -4.95 -1.92
C VAL A 101 0.59 -5.07 -1.21
N ALA A 102 1.57 -5.78 -1.77
CA ALA A 102 2.90 -5.93 -1.18
C ALA A 102 3.57 -4.58 -0.95
N GLU A 103 3.50 -3.69 -1.94
CA GLU A 103 4.03 -2.33 -1.86
C GLU A 103 3.29 -1.48 -0.81
N SER A 104 1.98 -1.64 -0.67
CA SER A 104 1.19 -0.96 0.38
C SER A 104 1.62 -1.37 1.79
N PHE A 105 2.03 -2.64 1.97
CA PHE A 105 2.59 -3.11 3.24
C PHE A 105 4.03 -2.65 3.47
N ARG A 106 4.81 -2.45 2.40
CA ARG A 106 6.18 -1.94 2.47
C ARG A 106 6.25 -0.46 2.79
N CYS A 107 5.46 0.36 2.11
CA CYS A 107 5.54 1.81 2.13
C CYS A 107 4.81 2.42 3.33
N SER A 108 5.36 3.51 3.89
CA SER A 108 4.75 4.25 4.99
C SER A 108 3.71 5.28 4.55
N HIS A 109 3.83 5.78 3.32
CA HIS A 109 2.96 6.82 2.76
C HIS A 109 2.32 6.32 1.47
N LEU A 110 1.03 6.53 1.32
CA LEU A 110 0.27 6.18 0.13
C LEU A 110 -0.36 7.43 -0.47
N VAL A 111 -0.21 7.62 -1.76
CA VAL A 111 -0.99 8.57 -2.55
C VAL A 111 -1.91 7.77 -3.45
N LEU A 112 -3.20 8.01 -3.35
CA LEU A 112 -4.22 7.34 -4.13
C LEU A 112 -4.84 8.34 -5.10
N ALA A 113 -4.57 8.18 -6.38
CA ALA A 113 -5.02 9.10 -7.42
C ALA A 113 -5.96 8.38 -8.39
N ALA A 114 -7.23 8.81 -8.48
CA ALA A 114 -8.19 8.17 -9.38
C ALA A 114 -9.21 9.15 -9.93
N PRO A 115 -9.63 8.97 -11.21
CA PRO A 115 -10.75 9.72 -11.75
C PRO A 115 -12.08 9.17 -11.22
N THR A 116 -13.06 10.05 -11.17
CA THR A 116 -14.46 9.64 -10.98
C THR A 116 -14.96 8.92 -12.22
N TYR A 117 -15.47 7.71 -12.04
CA TYR A 117 -16.04 6.87 -13.08
C TYR A 117 -17.47 6.46 -12.70
N ASN A 118 -18.47 6.81 -13.53
CA ASN A 118 -19.88 6.55 -13.24
C ASN A 118 -20.29 6.95 -11.82
N SER A 119 -19.93 8.16 -11.41
CA SER A 119 -20.16 8.69 -10.05
C SER A 119 -19.49 7.89 -8.92
N GLY A 120 -18.56 6.99 -9.25
CA GLY A 120 -17.83 6.15 -8.31
C GLY A 120 -16.32 6.24 -8.49
N ILE A 121 -15.61 5.36 -7.80
CA ILE A 121 -14.17 5.19 -7.95
C ILE A 121 -13.89 4.38 -9.22
N GLN A 122 -12.80 4.69 -9.94
CA GLN A 122 -12.35 3.86 -11.07
C GLN A 122 -12.22 2.38 -10.62
N PRO A 123 -12.77 1.40 -11.40
CA PRO A 123 -12.96 0.03 -10.93
C PRO A 123 -11.70 -0.69 -10.43
N LYS A 124 -10.55 -0.49 -11.08
CA LYS A 124 -9.29 -1.11 -10.64
C LYS A 124 -8.79 -0.51 -9.32
N MET A 125 -8.93 0.80 -9.14
CA MET A 125 -8.64 1.45 -7.87
C MET A 125 -9.60 0.98 -6.77
N ALA A 126 -10.87 0.83 -7.06
CA ALA A 126 -11.86 0.32 -6.10
C ALA A 126 -11.55 -1.12 -5.67
N ALA A 127 -11.15 -1.99 -6.61
CA ALA A 127 -10.74 -3.36 -6.33
C ALA A 127 -9.48 -3.38 -5.42
N TYR A 128 -8.45 -2.63 -5.78
CA TYR A 128 -7.23 -2.51 -4.97
C TYR A 128 -7.54 -2.02 -3.53
N LEU A 129 -8.36 -0.98 -3.38
CA LEU A 129 -8.77 -0.48 -2.06
C LEU A 129 -9.54 -1.52 -1.25
N SER A 130 -10.40 -2.30 -1.91
CA SER A 130 -11.12 -3.41 -1.28
C SER A 130 -10.16 -4.48 -0.76
N ASP A 131 -9.10 -4.80 -1.50
CA ASP A 131 -8.11 -5.79 -1.11
C ASP A 131 -7.28 -5.34 0.09
N ILE A 132 -6.74 -4.10 0.09
CA ILE A 132 -5.97 -3.61 1.25
C ILE A 132 -6.85 -3.48 2.50
N LYS A 133 -8.14 -3.17 2.35
CA LYS A 133 -9.11 -3.15 3.44
C LYS A 133 -9.39 -4.56 3.96
N ALA A 134 -9.63 -5.54 3.07
CA ALA A 134 -9.86 -6.93 3.45
C ALA A 134 -8.65 -7.56 4.16
N LEU A 135 -7.45 -7.13 3.81
CA LEU A 135 -6.19 -7.51 4.44
C LEU A 135 -5.87 -6.70 5.71
N ASN A 136 -6.77 -5.78 6.07
CA ASN A 136 -6.69 -4.98 7.29
C ASN A 136 -5.41 -4.12 7.39
N LEU A 137 -4.95 -3.55 6.27
CA LEU A 137 -3.80 -2.65 6.25
C LEU A 137 -4.00 -1.51 7.25
N GLN A 138 -2.95 -1.17 8.00
CA GLN A 138 -2.99 -0.19 9.10
C GLN A 138 -1.74 0.70 9.08
N ASN A 139 -1.77 1.75 9.90
CA ASN A 139 -0.59 2.58 10.21
C ASN A 139 0.02 3.24 8.96
N ARG A 140 -0.80 3.81 8.09
CA ARG A 140 -0.33 4.52 6.88
C ARG A 140 -0.78 5.97 6.89
N THR A 141 0.07 6.85 6.37
CA THR A 141 -0.33 8.22 6.01
C THR A 141 -0.80 8.21 4.56
N VAL A 142 -1.99 8.75 4.30
CA VAL A 142 -2.63 8.67 2.99
C VAL A 142 -3.02 10.04 2.49
N ALA A 143 -2.66 10.35 1.24
CA ALA A 143 -3.18 11.48 0.48
C ALA A 143 -4.07 10.98 -0.66
N VAL A 144 -5.09 11.75 -1.01
CA VAL A 144 -6.03 11.41 -2.08
C VAL A 144 -6.03 12.51 -3.13
N ILE A 145 -5.95 12.10 -4.39
CA ILE A 145 -6.12 12.96 -5.56
C ILE A 145 -7.35 12.47 -6.33
N ASP A 146 -8.29 13.35 -6.56
CA ASP A 146 -9.50 13.09 -7.31
C ASP A 146 -9.50 13.91 -8.60
N ASN A 147 -10.14 13.39 -9.63
CA ASN A 147 -10.34 14.06 -10.91
C ASN A 147 -11.72 13.70 -11.47
N GLY A 148 -12.46 14.68 -11.93
CA GLY A 148 -13.78 14.46 -12.50
C GLY A 148 -14.26 15.66 -13.32
N THR A 149 -14.83 15.39 -14.49
CA THR A 149 -15.30 16.44 -15.44
C THR A 149 -16.56 17.15 -14.93
N TRP A 150 -17.49 16.42 -14.34
CA TRP A 150 -18.80 16.95 -13.90
C TRP A 150 -18.89 17.12 -12.38
N ALA A 151 -18.39 16.13 -11.66
CA ALA A 151 -18.28 16.13 -10.21
C ALA A 151 -17.19 15.17 -9.79
N ALA A 152 -16.21 15.67 -9.04
CA ALA A 152 -15.18 14.85 -8.43
C ALA A 152 -15.75 14.15 -7.18
N THR A 153 -16.15 12.90 -7.29
CA THR A 153 -16.77 12.13 -6.20
C THR A 153 -15.94 10.92 -5.74
N ALA A 154 -14.96 10.49 -6.54
CA ALA A 154 -14.12 9.36 -6.21
C ALA A 154 -13.29 9.60 -4.94
N GLY A 155 -12.75 10.80 -4.77
CA GLY A 155 -11.95 11.17 -3.60
C GLY A 155 -12.70 10.97 -2.28
N LYS A 156 -13.93 11.49 -2.18
CA LYS A 156 -14.77 11.31 -1.01
C LYS A 156 -15.06 9.83 -0.72
N GLN A 157 -15.28 9.03 -1.75
CA GLN A 157 -15.53 7.60 -1.60
C GLN A 157 -14.27 6.83 -1.18
N MET A 158 -13.10 7.17 -1.74
CA MET A 158 -11.81 6.60 -1.31
C MET A 158 -11.54 6.92 0.16
N ILE A 159 -11.74 8.17 0.58
CA ILE A 159 -11.62 8.59 1.98
C ILE A 159 -12.55 7.78 2.88
N GLY A 160 -13.82 7.63 2.52
CA GLY A 160 -14.77 6.83 3.30
C GLY A 160 -14.39 5.34 3.44
N MET A 161 -13.68 4.77 2.45
CA MET A 161 -13.12 3.43 2.58
C MET A 161 -11.94 3.39 3.56
N LEU A 162 -11.08 4.41 3.53
CA LEU A 162 -9.88 4.52 4.36
C LEU A 162 -10.21 4.83 5.82
N GLU A 163 -11.22 5.67 6.10
CA GLU A 163 -11.68 5.99 7.45
C GLU A 163 -12.17 4.75 8.22
N GLY A 164 -12.63 3.72 7.50
CA GLY A 164 -12.97 2.43 8.08
C GLY A 164 -11.78 1.53 8.41
N MET A 165 -10.54 1.96 8.11
CA MET A 165 -9.32 1.21 8.35
C MET A 165 -8.58 1.76 9.57
N LYS A 166 -7.93 0.88 10.34
CA LYS A 166 -7.32 1.25 11.63
C LYS A 166 -6.07 2.09 11.44
N ASN A 167 -5.95 3.16 12.24
CA ASN A 167 -4.75 4.02 12.32
C ASN A 167 -4.29 4.57 10.95
N MET A 168 -5.24 4.92 10.07
CA MET A 168 -4.94 5.67 8.86
C MET A 168 -4.89 7.16 9.19
N THR A 169 -3.81 7.83 8.83
CA THR A 169 -3.71 9.28 8.87
C THR A 169 -4.02 9.83 7.49
N ILE A 170 -5.23 10.31 7.28
CA ILE A 170 -5.66 10.86 6.00
C ILE A 170 -5.33 12.36 6.01
N LEU A 171 -4.60 12.82 4.98
CA LEU A 171 -4.29 14.23 4.83
C LEU A 171 -5.54 15.01 4.43
N GLU A 172 -5.81 16.14 5.12
CA GLU A 172 -7.08 16.89 5.02
C GLU A 172 -7.31 17.54 3.65
N ASN A 173 -6.25 17.82 2.90
CA ASN A 173 -6.36 18.48 1.60
C ASN A 173 -6.41 17.45 0.47
N THR A 174 -7.61 17.14 0.01
CA THR A 174 -7.81 16.44 -1.26
C THR A 174 -7.55 17.43 -2.39
N ILE A 175 -6.71 17.06 -3.34
CA ILE A 175 -6.49 17.81 -4.58
C ILE A 175 -7.53 17.32 -5.59
N SER A 176 -8.41 18.21 -6.03
CA SER A 176 -9.43 17.95 -7.06
C SER A 176 -9.25 18.89 -8.25
#